data_2e718c051a599179e19f23b26644c486
#
_entry.id   2e718c051a599179e19f23b26644c486
#
_cell.length_a   1.000
_cell.length_b   1.000
_cell.length_c   1.000
_cell.angle_alpha   90.00
_cell.angle_beta   90.00
_cell.angle_gamma   90.00
#
_symmetry.space_group_name_H-M   'P 1'
#
loop_
_entity.id
_entity.type
_entity.pdbx_description
1 polymer ?
#
loop_
_entity_poly.entity_id
_entity_poly.type
_entity_poly.pdbx_seq_one_letter_code
_entity_poly.pdbx_strand_id
1 'polypeptide(L)'
;MQKNLFLSFVVGALALASTPKAEACSDLIVGKKASTDGSVIISYAADSHTLYGELYHWAAMNHPKGAMREIREWDTHKPLGYIPEASTTYNVVGNMNEHQVAITESTWGGRKELGEANGIMDYGSLIYVSLQRSKSAREAIKTMTDLVRDYGYASSGESFTIADKNEVWVLEMIGKGKGKKGAVWVAIRIPDNAISAHANQARIHKIPFGDK
;
A
#
# COMPACT_ATOMS: atom_id res chain seq x y z
N MET A 1 -34.01 -21.51 -38.03
CA MET A 1 -32.95 -21.88 -37.05
C MET A 1 -31.69 -21.05 -37.12
N GLN A 2 -31.29 -20.45 -38.25
CA GLN A 2 -30.03 -19.65 -38.32
C GLN A 2 -30.05 -18.28 -37.59
N LYS A 3 -31.19 -17.59 -37.49
CA LYS A 3 -31.26 -16.26 -36.84
C LYS A 3 -31.01 -16.30 -35.32
N ASN A 4 -31.40 -17.36 -34.64
CA ASN A 4 -31.23 -17.48 -33.19
C ASN A 4 -29.79 -17.87 -32.81
N LEU A 5 -29.06 -18.54 -33.71
CA LEU A 5 -27.66 -18.90 -33.48
C LEU A 5 -26.72 -17.64 -33.56
N PHE A 6 -27.05 -16.71 -34.47
CA PHE A 6 -26.31 -15.47 -34.64
C PHE A 6 -26.47 -14.52 -33.43
N LEU A 7 -27.69 -14.45 -32.89
CA LEU A 7 -28.00 -13.63 -31.72
C LEU A 7 -27.32 -14.18 -30.47
N SER A 8 -27.27 -15.51 -30.30
CA SER A 8 -26.55 -16.15 -29.18
C SER A 8 -25.04 -15.94 -29.25
N PHE A 9 -24.46 -15.89 -30.44
CA PHE A 9 -23.03 -15.63 -30.63
C PHE A 9 -22.67 -14.16 -30.34
N VAL A 10 -23.51 -13.22 -30.71
CA VAL A 10 -23.32 -11.78 -30.46
C VAL A 10 -23.48 -11.50 -28.97
N VAL A 11 -24.43 -12.06 -28.28
CA VAL A 11 -24.62 -11.89 -26.83
C VAL A 11 -23.45 -12.52 -26.07
N GLY A 12 -22.97 -13.70 -26.48
CA GLY A 12 -21.79 -14.33 -25.91
C GLY A 12 -20.51 -13.52 -26.12
N ALA A 13 -20.31 -12.93 -27.29
CA ALA A 13 -19.16 -12.09 -27.59
C ALA A 13 -19.19 -10.74 -26.82
N LEU A 14 -20.37 -10.14 -26.63
CA LEU A 14 -20.52 -8.94 -25.81
C LEU A 14 -20.27 -9.23 -24.32
N ALA A 15 -20.67 -10.38 -23.82
CA ALA A 15 -20.40 -10.78 -22.43
C ALA A 15 -18.89 -11.00 -22.16
N LEU A 16 -18.15 -11.48 -23.16
CA LEU A 16 -16.68 -11.63 -23.08
C LEU A 16 -15.93 -10.29 -23.21
N ALA A 17 -16.53 -9.29 -23.86
CA ALA A 17 -15.91 -7.97 -24.05
C ALA A 17 -16.08 -7.04 -22.83
N SER A 18 -16.88 -7.41 -21.84
CA SER A 18 -17.18 -6.61 -20.65
C SER A 18 -16.66 -7.21 -19.34
N THR A 19 -15.68 -8.11 -19.39
CA THR A 19 -15.00 -8.50 -18.14
C THR A 19 -14.28 -7.28 -17.61
N PRO A 20 -14.62 -6.75 -16.43
CA PRO A 20 -13.82 -5.71 -15.81
C PRO A 20 -12.41 -6.26 -15.69
N LYS A 21 -11.40 -5.44 -16.03
CA LYS A 21 -10.01 -5.75 -15.74
C LYS A 21 -9.95 -5.95 -14.22
N ALA A 22 -9.78 -7.18 -13.77
CA ALA A 22 -9.52 -7.46 -12.39
C ALA A 22 -8.05 -7.11 -12.14
N GLU A 23 -7.80 -5.96 -11.55
CA GLU A 23 -6.55 -5.69 -10.87
C GLU A 23 -6.75 -6.25 -9.46
N ALA A 24 -6.03 -7.27 -9.09
CA ALA A 24 -6.27 -8.00 -7.86
C ALA A 24 -4.97 -8.23 -7.09
N CYS A 25 -4.57 -7.24 -6.28
CA CYS A 25 -3.54 -7.48 -5.26
C CYS A 25 -4.12 -8.35 -4.14
N SER A 26 -3.30 -9.20 -3.53
CA SER A 26 -3.72 -10.06 -2.43
C SER A 26 -2.65 -10.13 -1.34
N ASP A 27 -3.09 -9.91 -0.10
CA ASP A 27 -2.27 -10.01 1.10
C ASP A 27 -2.81 -11.10 2.02
N LEU A 28 -1.92 -11.97 2.51
CA LEU A 28 -2.20 -12.89 3.60
C LEU A 28 -1.39 -12.49 4.83
N ILE A 29 -2.00 -12.61 6.00
CA ILE A 29 -1.44 -12.17 7.27
C ILE A 29 -1.57 -13.30 8.29
N VAL A 30 -0.47 -13.64 8.97
CA VAL A 30 -0.46 -14.61 10.06
C VAL A 30 0.18 -13.98 11.28
N GLY A 31 -0.56 -13.86 12.38
CA GLY A 31 -0.04 -13.39 13.65
C GLY A 31 0.89 -14.42 14.30
N LYS A 32 1.81 -13.96 15.15
CA LYS A 32 2.89 -14.79 15.71
C LYS A 32 2.44 -16.00 16.55
N LYS A 33 1.22 -15.99 17.08
CA LYS A 33 0.63 -17.13 17.81
C LYS A 33 -0.23 -18.02 16.92
N ALA A 34 -0.46 -17.62 15.68
CA ALA A 34 -1.16 -18.42 14.67
C ALA A 34 -0.17 -19.17 13.75
N SER A 35 1.10 -18.81 13.77
CA SER A 35 2.18 -19.53 13.09
C SER A 35 2.71 -20.68 13.97
N THR A 36 3.33 -21.67 13.35
CA THR A 36 3.87 -22.86 14.04
C THR A 36 5.17 -22.61 14.76
N ASP A 37 5.91 -21.58 14.38
CA ASP A 37 7.25 -21.23 14.88
C ASP A 37 7.32 -19.90 15.63
N GLY A 38 6.17 -19.21 15.79
CA GLY A 38 6.11 -17.92 16.47
C GLY A 38 6.48 -16.72 15.59
N SER A 39 6.67 -16.91 14.29
CA SER A 39 6.92 -15.83 13.35
C SER A 39 5.65 -15.04 13.00
N VAL A 40 5.80 -13.77 12.70
CA VAL A 40 4.80 -12.99 11.94
C VAL A 40 5.04 -13.24 10.46
N ILE A 41 4.00 -13.60 9.72
CA ILE A 41 4.10 -13.87 8.28
C ILE A 41 3.15 -12.95 7.54
N ILE A 42 3.65 -12.28 6.51
CA ILE A 42 2.84 -11.61 5.50
C ILE A 42 3.25 -12.11 4.12
N SER A 43 2.28 -12.23 3.23
CA SER A 43 2.55 -12.48 1.81
C SER A 43 1.91 -11.38 0.98
N TYR A 44 2.47 -11.14 -0.19
CA TYR A 44 2.02 -10.10 -1.09
C TYR A 44 2.06 -10.60 -2.53
N ALA A 45 0.94 -10.48 -3.22
CA ALA A 45 0.85 -10.63 -4.65
C ALA A 45 0.34 -9.31 -5.23
N ALA A 46 1.20 -8.63 -5.99
CA ALA A 46 0.84 -7.43 -6.74
C ALA A 46 0.52 -7.82 -8.18
N ASP A 47 -0.73 -7.65 -8.57
CA ASP A 47 -1.15 -7.93 -9.95
C ASP A 47 -1.07 -6.65 -10.78
N SER A 48 -0.25 -6.69 -11.81
CA SER A 48 -0.10 -5.57 -12.74
C SER A 48 -0.09 -6.04 -14.18
N HIS A 49 -0.67 -5.24 -15.08
CA HIS A 49 -0.60 -5.47 -16.51
C HIS A 49 0.64 -4.85 -17.17
N THR A 50 1.37 -4.01 -16.47
CA THR A 50 2.47 -3.19 -17.00
C THR A 50 3.77 -3.32 -16.24
N LEU A 51 3.73 -3.61 -14.94
CA LEU A 51 4.90 -3.77 -14.10
C LEU A 51 5.34 -5.24 -14.05
N TYR A 52 6.64 -5.46 -14.02
CA TYR A 52 7.24 -6.77 -13.80
C TYR A 52 7.66 -6.90 -12.34
N GLY A 53 7.65 -8.13 -11.79
CA GLY A 53 8.15 -8.41 -10.46
C GLY A 53 9.68 -8.33 -10.44
N GLU A 54 10.21 -7.16 -10.10
CA GLU A 54 11.62 -6.94 -9.89
C GLU A 54 11.97 -7.04 -8.40
N LEU A 55 13.19 -7.49 -8.11
CA LEU A 55 13.72 -7.44 -6.76
C LEU A 55 14.36 -6.06 -6.55
N TYR A 56 13.60 -5.15 -5.98
CA TYR A 56 14.10 -3.81 -5.66
C TYR A 56 15.11 -3.86 -4.51
N HIS A 57 16.16 -3.04 -4.63
CA HIS A 57 17.17 -2.90 -3.59
C HIS A 57 17.57 -1.42 -3.42
N TRP A 58 17.49 -0.95 -2.20
CA TRP A 58 18.01 0.35 -1.78
C TRP A 58 19.02 0.13 -0.65
N ALA A 59 20.28 0.46 -0.91
CA ALA A 59 21.33 0.33 0.08
C ALA A 59 21.12 1.35 1.24
N ALA A 60 21.50 0.94 2.43
CA ALA A 60 21.61 1.87 3.57
C ALA A 60 22.61 2.99 3.24
N MET A 61 22.27 4.22 3.61
CA MET A 61 23.07 5.37 3.24
C MET A 61 23.00 6.49 4.29
N ASN A 62 24.09 7.22 4.47
CA ASN A 62 24.10 8.50 5.17
C ASN A 62 24.01 9.64 4.15
N HIS A 63 23.14 10.59 4.41
CA HIS A 63 22.86 11.69 3.50
C HIS A 63 23.37 13.01 4.07
N PRO A 64 23.89 13.94 3.24
CA PRO A 64 24.32 15.25 3.70
C PRO A 64 23.14 16.06 4.23
N LYS A 65 23.42 17.00 5.14
CA LYS A 65 22.40 17.92 5.68
C LYS A 65 21.76 18.71 4.53
N GLY A 66 20.43 18.70 4.50
CA GLY A 66 19.65 19.41 3.48
C GLY A 66 19.46 18.63 2.18
N ALA A 67 19.87 17.36 2.13
CA ALA A 67 19.56 16.49 1.00
C ALA A 67 18.05 16.41 0.76
N MET A 68 17.67 16.41 -0.51
CA MET A 68 16.28 16.29 -0.96
C MET A 68 16.12 15.01 -1.77
N ARG A 69 14.99 14.35 -1.58
CA ARG A 69 14.59 13.17 -2.32
C ARG A 69 13.50 13.53 -3.31
N GLU A 70 13.71 13.23 -4.59
CA GLU A 70 12.64 13.26 -5.57
C GLU A 70 11.67 12.12 -5.34
N ILE A 71 10.38 12.43 -5.33
CA ILE A 71 9.30 11.45 -5.30
C ILE A 71 8.72 11.34 -6.69
N ARG A 72 8.60 10.10 -7.16
CA ARG A 72 7.99 9.77 -8.44
C ARG A 72 6.83 8.82 -8.21
N GLU A 73 5.76 9.00 -8.97
CA GLU A 73 4.66 8.05 -8.99
C GLU A 73 5.18 6.66 -9.38
N TRP A 74 4.78 5.67 -8.63
CA TRP A 74 5.33 4.32 -8.74
C TRP A 74 5.08 3.69 -10.11
N ASP A 75 3.85 3.79 -10.63
CA ASP A 75 3.45 3.11 -11.86
C ASP A 75 3.96 3.79 -13.13
N THR A 76 4.00 5.11 -13.16
CA THR A 76 4.32 5.91 -14.35
C THR A 76 5.69 6.58 -14.31
N HIS A 77 6.36 6.57 -13.16
CA HIS A 77 7.61 7.31 -12.89
C HIS A 77 7.49 8.83 -13.06
N LYS A 78 6.27 9.36 -13.13
CA LYS A 78 6.03 10.80 -13.21
C LYS A 78 6.55 11.51 -11.96
N PRO A 79 7.36 12.57 -12.08
CA PRO A 79 7.78 13.35 -10.93
C PRO A 79 6.58 13.97 -10.21
N LEU A 80 6.50 13.76 -8.89
CA LEU A 80 5.45 14.34 -8.04
C LEU A 80 5.97 15.51 -7.22
N GLY A 81 7.24 15.51 -6.84
CA GLY A 81 7.85 16.58 -6.06
C GLY A 81 9.08 16.13 -5.29
N TYR A 82 9.43 16.91 -4.28
CA TYR A 82 10.60 16.66 -3.42
C TYR A 82 10.22 16.70 -1.96
N ILE A 83 10.85 15.82 -1.18
CA ILE A 83 10.78 15.82 0.28
C ILE A 83 12.19 15.89 0.87
N PRO A 84 12.39 16.37 2.11
CA PRO A 84 13.66 16.24 2.78
C PRO A 84 14.08 14.78 2.92
N GLU A 85 15.35 14.49 2.59
CA GLU A 85 15.88 13.16 2.84
C GLU A 85 16.23 12.99 4.32
N ALA A 86 16.07 11.76 4.84
CA ALA A 86 16.52 11.43 6.18
C ALA A 86 18.04 11.44 6.24
N SER A 87 18.62 11.82 7.39
CA SER A 87 20.09 11.82 7.55
C SER A 87 20.72 10.43 7.38
N THR A 88 19.95 9.40 7.67
CA THR A 88 20.33 7.99 7.47
C THR A 88 19.11 7.23 6.95
N THR A 89 19.32 6.44 5.92
CA THR A 89 18.31 5.51 5.38
C THR A 89 18.77 4.07 5.57
N TYR A 90 17.82 3.18 5.80
CA TYR A 90 18.07 1.75 6.02
C TYR A 90 18.10 0.97 4.70
N ASN A 91 18.79 -0.16 4.74
CA ASN A 91 18.82 -1.09 3.62
C ASN A 91 17.43 -1.74 3.43
N VAL A 92 16.95 -1.77 2.19
CA VAL A 92 15.66 -2.36 1.81
C VAL A 92 15.88 -3.33 0.66
N VAL A 93 15.31 -4.51 0.77
CA VAL A 93 15.27 -5.52 -0.30
C VAL A 93 13.82 -5.96 -0.49
N GLY A 94 13.31 -5.80 -1.70
CA GLY A 94 11.88 -5.98 -1.95
C GLY A 94 11.04 -5.11 -1.02
N ASN A 95 10.09 -5.72 -0.34
CA ASN A 95 9.18 -5.04 0.59
C ASN A 95 9.58 -5.15 2.06
N MET A 96 10.87 -5.43 2.36
CA MET A 96 11.38 -5.58 3.73
C MET A 96 12.69 -4.82 3.92
N ASN A 97 12.89 -4.26 5.11
CA ASN A 97 14.15 -3.61 5.48
C ASN A 97 15.02 -4.46 6.43
N GLU A 98 16.24 -4.01 6.70
CA GLU A 98 17.20 -4.70 7.58
C GLU A 98 16.77 -4.83 9.04
N HIS A 99 15.75 -4.09 9.47
CA HIS A 99 15.13 -4.20 10.80
C HIS A 99 13.96 -5.17 10.83
N GLN A 100 13.72 -5.91 9.75
CA GLN A 100 12.58 -6.84 9.58
C GLN A 100 11.22 -6.13 9.59
N VAL A 101 11.17 -4.86 9.21
CA VAL A 101 9.89 -4.19 8.90
C VAL A 101 9.54 -4.52 7.46
N ALA A 102 8.33 -5.01 7.25
CA ALA A 102 7.79 -5.31 5.92
C ALA A 102 6.49 -4.56 5.70
N ILE A 103 6.31 -4.02 4.49
CA ILE A 103 5.10 -3.28 4.09
C ILE A 103 4.63 -3.80 2.73
N THR A 104 3.36 -4.19 2.66
CA THR A 104 2.67 -4.59 1.44
C THR A 104 1.41 -3.75 1.27
N GLU A 105 0.74 -3.85 0.12
CA GLU A 105 -0.45 -3.04 -0.13
C GLU A 105 -1.51 -3.76 -0.97
N SER A 106 -2.70 -3.18 -0.98
CA SER A 106 -3.80 -3.58 -1.85
C SER A 106 -4.70 -2.38 -2.11
N THR A 107 -4.79 -1.95 -3.36
CA THR A 107 -5.62 -0.81 -3.78
C THR A 107 -7.10 -1.18 -3.75
N TRP A 108 -7.92 -0.44 -3.03
CA TRP A 108 -9.40 -0.60 -3.03
C TRP A 108 -10.14 0.57 -3.68
N GLY A 109 -9.44 1.59 -4.15
CA GLY A 109 -9.97 2.71 -4.89
C GLY A 109 -10.74 3.72 -4.03
N GLY A 110 -11.95 3.37 -3.61
CA GLY A 110 -12.79 4.25 -2.80
C GLY A 110 -13.50 5.32 -3.63
N ARG A 111 -13.89 6.41 -2.97
CA ARG A 111 -14.62 7.51 -3.58
C ARG A 111 -13.67 8.41 -4.38
N LYS A 112 -13.89 8.53 -5.68
CA LYS A 112 -13.03 9.27 -6.63
C LYS A 112 -12.84 10.75 -6.23
N GLU A 113 -13.86 11.37 -5.65
CA GLU A 113 -13.80 12.77 -5.19
C GLU A 113 -12.86 12.99 -4.00
N LEU A 114 -12.38 11.93 -3.35
CA LEU A 114 -11.40 12.01 -2.28
C LEU A 114 -9.95 11.96 -2.77
N GLY A 115 -9.72 11.73 -4.07
CA GLY A 115 -8.39 11.84 -4.66
C GLY A 115 -7.84 13.27 -4.57
N GLU A 116 -6.52 13.42 -4.37
CA GLU A 116 -5.83 14.72 -4.33
C GLU A 116 -4.75 14.77 -5.42
N ALA A 117 -4.98 15.60 -6.41
CA ALA A 117 -4.07 15.71 -7.57
C ALA A 117 -2.72 16.39 -7.25
N ASN A 118 -2.62 17.10 -6.12
CA ASN A 118 -1.43 17.86 -5.73
C ASN A 118 -0.64 17.21 -4.59
N GLY A 119 -0.99 16.00 -4.19
CA GLY A 119 -0.22 15.22 -3.24
C GLY A 119 1.11 14.78 -3.85
N ILE A 120 2.14 14.63 -3.00
CA ILE A 120 3.46 14.17 -3.43
C ILE A 120 3.65 12.68 -3.14
N MET A 121 3.07 12.18 -2.04
CA MET A 121 3.26 10.79 -1.61
C MET A 121 2.22 9.88 -2.26
N ASP A 122 2.64 9.04 -3.19
CA ASP A 122 1.86 7.94 -3.71
C ASP A 122 2.07 6.66 -2.87
N TYR A 123 1.29 5.61 -3.14
CA TYR A 123 1.32 4.37 -2.36
C TYR A 123 2.70 3.69 -2.37
N GLY A 124 3.34 3.58 -3.53
CA GLY A 124 4.64 2.93 -3.65
C GLY A 124 5.75 3.73 -2.97
N SER A 125 5.78 5.05 -3.16
CA SER A 125 6.73 5.91 -2.45
C SER A 125 6.54 5.84 -0.94
N LEU A 126 5.30 5.75 -0.43
CA LEU A 126 5.04 5.56 0.99
C LEU A 126 5.66 4.27 1.52
N ILE A 127 5.54 3.16 0.79
CA ILE A 127 6.15 1.88 1.17
C ILE A 127 7.66 2.05 1.33
N TYR A 128 8.35 2.44 0.25
CA TYR A 128 9.81 2.41 0.23
C TYR A 128 10.46 3.50 1.07
N VAL A 129 9.90 4.70 1.11
CA VAL A 129 10.39 5.78 1.98
C VAL A 129 10.22 5.40 3.45
N SER A 130 9.10 4.76 3.81
CA SER A 130 8.86 4.34 5.20
C SER A 130 9.74 3.17 5.60
N LEU A 131 9.97 2.19 4.73
CA LEU A 131 10.93 1.11 4.98
C LEU A 131 12.34 1.64 5.22
N GLN A 132 12.76 2.66 4.46
CA GLN A 132 14.08 3.27 4.63
C GLN A 132 14.23 4.11 5.91
N ARG A 133 13.14 4.39 6.63
CA ARG A 133 13.12 5.33 7.77
C ARG A 133 12.59 4.73 9.08
N SER A 134 12.18 3.46 9.09
CA SER A 134 11.47 2.86 10.24
C SER A 134 12.13 1.57 10.71
N LYS A 135 12.14 1.35 12.03
CA LYS A 135 12.70 0.16 12.70
C LYS A 135 11.63 -0.76 13.29
N SER A 136 10.37 -0.35 13.24
CA SER A 136 9.25 -1.12 13.72
C SER A 136 7.98 -0.82 12.91
N ALA A 137 6.98 -1.69 13.00
CA ALA A 137 5.69 -1.49 12.35
C ALA A 137 5.02 -0.16 12.80
N ARG A 138 5.11 0.17 14.08
CA ARG A 138 4.53 1.43 14.61
C ARG A 138 5.27 2.67 14.12
N GLU A 139 6.59 2.62 14.00
CA GLU A 139 7.37 3.70 13.37
C GLU A 139 7.00 3.85 11.90
N ALA A 140 6.79 2.75 11.18
CA ALA A 140 6.38 2.80 9.78
C ALA A 140 5.01 3.45 9.62
N ILE A 141 4.01 3.09 10.43
CA ILE A 141 2.69 3.75 10.46
C ILE A 141 2.84 5.25 10.72
N LYS A 142 3.64 5.62 11.73
CA LYS A 142 3.88 7.03 12.05
C LYS A 142 4.55 7.75 10.89
N THR A 143 5.56 7.17 10.29
CA THR A 143 6.28 7.74 9.14
C THR A 143 5.35 7.95 7.95
N MET A 144 4.55 6.95 7.58
CA MET A 144 3.58 7.03 6.49
C MET A 144 2.56 8.14 6.74
N THR A 145 2.00 8.20 7.93
CA THR A 145 0.95 9.18 8.28
C THR A 145 1.51 10.61 8.40
N ASP A 146 2.74 10.78 8.89
CA ASP A 146 3.43 12.06 8.90
C ASP A 146 3.75 12.54 7.48
N LEU A 147 4.26 11.66 6.62
CA LEU A 147 4.55 11.97 5.23
C LEU A 147 3.32 12.46 4.47
N VAL A 148 2.18 11.77 4.58
CA VAL A 148 0.96 12.23 3.91
C VAL A 148 0.37 13.48 4.51
N ARG A 149 0.51 13.71 5.83
CA ARG A 149 0.14 14.96 6.48
C ARG A 149 0.94 16.14 5.92
N ASP A 150 2.25 15.98 5.78
CA ASP A 150 3.18 17.05 5.46
C ASP A 150 3.30 17.29 3.95
N TYR A 151 3.14 16.26 3.13
CA TYR A 151 3.36 16.33 1.67
C TYR A 151 2.14 15.98 0.83
N GLY A 152 1.03 15.56 1.45
CA GLY A 152 -0.20 15.17 0.76
C GLY A 152 -0.14 13.75 0.19
N TYR A 153 -1.30 13.17 -0.06
CA TYR A 153 -1.47 11.80 -0.55
C TYR A 153 -1.97 11.82 -2.00
N ALA A 154 -1.27 11.16 -2.90
CA ALA A 154 -1.48 11.22 -4.34
C ALA A 154 -2.16 9.98 -4.95
N SER A 155 -2.48 8.98 -4.14
CA SER A 155 -3.14 7.75 -4.61
C SER A 155 -4.63 7.71 -4.28
N SER A 156 -5.31 6.68 -4.77
CA SER A 156 -6.67 6.31 -4.39
C SER A 156 -6.69 5.66 -3.00
N GLY A 157 -7.78 5.01 -2.62
CA GLY A 157 -7.85 4.28 -1.34
C GLY A 157 -6.96 3.05 -1.33
N GLU A 158 -6.14 2.91 -0.27
CA GLU A 158 -5.16 1.84 -0.09
C GLU A 158 -5.30 1.18 1.27
N SER A 159 -5.07 -0.13 1.28
CA SER A 159 -4.82 -0.91 2.49
C SER A 159 -3.37 -1.34 2.51
N PHE A 160 -2.63 -0.96 3.55
CA PHE A 160 -1.25 -1.40 3.76
C PHE A 160 -1.23 -2.46 4.86
N THR A 161 -0.56 -3.59 4.61
CA THR A 161 -0.15 -4.50 5.66
C THR A 161 1.24 -4.10 6.13
N ILE A 162 1.40 -3.81 7.41
CA ILE A 162 2.65 -3.32 8.00
C ILE A 162 3.03 -4.27 9.14
N ALA A 163 4.16 -4.95 9.00
CA ALA A 163 4.61 -5.95 9.95
C ALA A 163 6.04 -5.70 10.42
N ASP A 164 6.32 -6.14 11.63
CA ASP A 164 7.66 -6.40 12.13
C ASP A 164 7.70 -7.79 12.79
N LYS A 165 8.82 -8.18 13.37
CA LYS A 165 8.98 -9.47 14.06
C LYS A 165 8.02 -9.72 15.22
N ASN A 166 7.31 -8.70 15.70
CA ASN A 166 6.48 -8.78 16.90
C ASN A 166 4.98 -8.64 16.63
N GLU A 167 4.61 -7.85 15.63
CA GLU A 167 3.21 -7.49 15.39
C GLU A 167 2.95 -7.16 13.92
N VAL A 168 1.68 -7.23 13.54
CA VAL A 168 1.21 -6.85 12.21
C VAL A 168 -0.03 -5.97 12.32
N TRP A 169 -0.11 -5.00 11.42
CA TRP A 169 -1.17 -3.99 11.34
C TRP A 169 -1.74 -3.93 9.93
N VAL A 170 -3.00 -3.59 9.82
CA VAL A 170 -3.61 -3.10 8.59
C VAL A 170 -3.87 -1.61 8.76
N LEU A 171 -3.30 -0.81 7.88
CA LEU A 171 -3.49 0.63 7.77
C LEU A 171 -4.28 0.92 6.51
N GLU A 172 -5.49 1.44 6.64
CA GLU A 172 -6.28 1.89 5.51
C GLU A 172 -6.26 3.40 5.42
N MET A 173 -6.06 3.94 4.23
CA MET A 173 -6.08 5.39 4.00
C MET A 173 -6.67 5.78 2.67
N ILE A 174 -7.21 7.01 2.63
CA ILE A 174 -7.72 7.66 1.44
C ILE A 174 -7.51 9.16 1.56
N GLY A 175 -7.36 9.87 0.46
CA GLY A 175 -7.23 11.33 0.45
C GLY A 175 -8.44 12.04 1.07
N LYS A 176 -8.30 13.33 1.29
CA LYS A 176 -9.34 14.21 1.85
C LYS A 176 -10.14 14.95 0.80
N GLY A 177 -9.85 14.73 -0.48
CA GLY A 177 -10.45 15.40 -1.61
C GLY A 177 -9.70 16.65 -2.07
N LYS A 178 -10.09 17.17 -3.21
CA LYS A 178 -9.43 18.26 -3.92
C LYS A 178 -9.12 19.46 -3.02
N GLY A 179 -7.88 19.88 -3.03
CA GLY A 179 -7.39 21.05 -2.28
C GLY A 179 -7.22 20.81 -0.77
N LYS A 180 -7.41 19.58 -0.30
CA LYS A 180 -7.24 19.22 1.11
C LYS A 180 -6.05 18.30 1.29
N LYS A 181 -4.96 18.83 1.79
CA LYS A 181 -3.72 18.10 2.06
C LYS A 181 -3.90 16.99 3.10
N GLY A 182 -3.21 15.88 2.90
CA GLY A 182 -3.20 14.76 3.83
C GLY A 182 -4.14 13.63 3.45
N ALA A 183 -4.33 12.70 4.35
CA ALA A 183 -5.23 11.55 4.21
C ALA A 183 -6.13 11.39 5.45
N VAL A 184 -7.26 10.72 5.26
CA VAL A 184 -8.00 10.07 6.34
C VAL A 184 -7.48 8.65 6.43
N TRP A 185 -7.17 8.19 7.62
CA TRP A 185 -6.61 6.86 7.82
C TRP A 185 -7.08 6.22 9.13
N VAL A 186 -7.02 4.91 9.17
CA VAL A 186 -7.25 4.10 10.36
C VAL A 186 -6.28 2.92 10.34
N ALA A 187 -5.71 2.57 11.49
CA ALA A 187 -4.83 1.41 11.64
C ALA A 187 -5.38 0.47 12.72
N ILE A 188 -5.45 -0.81 12.40
CA ILE A 188 -5.86 -1.86 13.34
C ILE A 188 -4.76 -2.91 13.46
N ARG A 189 -4.38 -3.23 14.69
CA ARG A 189 -3.48 -4.34 14.97
C ARG A 189 -4.22 -5.66 14.78
N ILE A 190 -3.64 -6.58 14.01
CA ILE A 190 -4.14 -7.95 13.89
C ILE A 190 -3.75 -8.70 15.17
N PRO A 191 -4.70 -9.39 15.84
CA PRO A 191 -4.40 -10.18 17.01
C PRO A 191 -3.35 -11.26 16.73
N ASP A 192 -2.48 -11.52 17.71
CA ASP A 192 -1.39 -12.48 17.56
C ASP A 192 -1.84 -13.89 17.17
N ASN A 193 -3.04 -14.29 17.58
CA ASN A 193 -3.63 -15.62 17.32
C ASN A 193 -4.57 -15.63 16.11
N ALA A 194 -4.53 -14.60 15.27
CA ALA A 194 -5.41 -14.48 14.11
C ALA A 194 -4.66 -14.66 12.78
N ILE A 195 -5.41 -15.11 11.79
CA ILE A 195 -5.07 -15.07 10.37
C ILE A 195 -6.02 -14.07 9.71
N SER A 196 -5.53 -13.27 8.79
CA SER A 196 -6.34 -12.32 8.04
C SER A 196 -5.90 -12.29 6.58
N ALA A 197 -6.74 -11.70 5.73
CA ALA A 197 -6.44 -11.47 4.33
C ALA A 197 -7.19 -10.24 3.84
N HIS A 198 -6.63 -9.55 2.86
CA HIS A 198 -7.36 -8.54 2.09
C HIS A 198 -6.94 -8.57 0.62
N ALA A 199 -7.84 -8.13 -0.24
CA ALA A 199 -7.64 -8.05 -1.68
C ALA A 199 -8.58 -6.98 -2.24
N ASN A 200 -8.05 -5.86 -2.69
CA ASN A 200 -8.74 -4.72 -3.34
C ASN A 200 -10.07 -4.28 -2.70
N GLN A 201 -10.17 -4.40 -1.39
CA GLN A 201 -11.33 -4.00 -0.59
C GLN A 201 -10.89 -3.48 0.76
N ALA A 202 -11.48 -2.36 1.19
CA ALA A 202 -11.34 -1.90 2.57
C ALA A 202 -11.94 -2.95 3.53
N ARG A 203 -11.23 -3.30 4.60
CA ARG A 203 -11.61 -4.34 5.56
C ARG A 203 -12.04 -3.79 6.91
N ILE A 204 -11.68 -2.54 7.21
CA ILE A 204 -11.99 -1.92 8.49
C ILE A 204 -13.38 -1.26 8.42
N HIS A 205 -14.40 -1.98 8.88
CA HIS A 205 -15.79 -1.53 8.87
C HIS A 205 -16.23 -0.80 10.15
N LYS A 206 -15.45 -0.95 11.22
CA LYS A 206 -15.70 -0.29 12.50
C LYS A 206 -14.44 0.45 12.92
N ILE A 207 -14.57 1.75 13.12
CA ILE A 207 -13.47 2.57 13.60
C ILE A 207 -13.47 2.50 15.13
N PRO A 208 -12.34 2.11 15.76
CA PRO A 208 -12.24 1.96 17.21
C PRO A 208 -12.11 3.34 17.89
N PHE A 209 -13.16 4.12 17.87
CA PHE A 209 -13.20 5.39 18.61
C PHE A 209 -13.13 5.10 20.11
N GLY A 210 -12.06 5.54 20.76
CA GLY A 210 -11.86 5.39 22.19
C GLY A 210 -10.81 4.34 22.60
N ASP A 211 -10.32 3.53 21.70
CA ASP A 211 -9.12 2.73 21.95
C ASP A 211 -7.90 3.66 21.97
N LYS A 212 -7.18 3.65 23.11
CA LYS A 212 -5.99 4.48 23.35
C LYS A 212 -4.71 3.67 23.10
#